data_f04e4373dd5962396e1e927eaee6bc33
#
_entry.id   f04e4373dd5962396e1e927eaee6bc33
#
_cell.length_a   1.000
_cell.length_b   1.000
_cell.length_c   1.000
_cell.angle_alpha   90.00
_cell.angle_beta   90.00
_cell.angle_gamma   90.00
#
_symmetry.space_group_name_H-M   'P 1'
#
loop_
_entity.id
_entity.type
_entity.pdbx_description
1 polymer ?
#
loop_
_entity_poly.entity_id
_entity_poly.type
_entity_poly.pdbx_seq_one_letter_code
_entity_poly.pdbx_strand_id
1 'polypeptide(L)'
;HGHFLRVLRDTVELPDGKRAPREYVQHPGAVVIVACLPDGRYLVEYQYRHPMRRAMIEFPAGKIDADEPGLLCAQRELREETGFTARQWAFAGAMHNCIAYSDERIDIWFARDLHFQGQALDAGELLQVYAATLPELLLRAQRGELTDAKTLTALLWLQQTNHGVWPLNWQHHSAN
;
A
#
# COMPACT_ATOMS: atom_id res chain seq x y z
N HIS A 1 3.31 -19.63 15.03
CA HIS A 1 2.77 -19.65 13.66
C HIS A 1 1.38 -19.04 13.67
N GLY A 2 1.21 -17.91 12.97
CA GLY A 2 -0.10 -17.39 12.59
C GLY A 2 -0.57 -18.00 11.27
N HIS A 3 -1.77 -17.62 10.79
CA HIS A 3 -2.25 -18.06 9.49
C HIS A 3 -1.40 -17.50 8.33
N PHE A 4 -1.00 -16.23 8.40
CA PHE A 4 -0.19 -15.61 7.36
C PHE A 4 1.21 -15.19 7.84
N LEU A 5 1.40 -14.90 9.14
CA LEU A 5 2.71 -14.50 9.67
C LEU A 5 3.61 -15.73 9.92
N ARG A 6 4.78 -15.70 9.33
CA ARG A 6 5.84 -16.69 9.55
C ARG A 6 7.03 -16.01 10.18
N VAL A 7 7.29 -16.31 11.46
CA VAL A 7 8.52 -15.87 12.13
C VAL A 7 9.57 -16.96 11.94
N LEU A 8 10.70 -16.60 11.35
CA LEU A 8 11.81 -17.48 11.05
C LEU A 8 13.02 -17.11 11.92
N ARG A 9 13.89 -18.09 12.13
CA ARG A 9 15.18 -17.91 12.80
C ARG A 9 16.25 -18.67 12.03
N ASP A 10 17.14 -17.90 11.41
CA ASP A 10 18.30 -18.42 10.69
C ASP A 10 19.58 -18.30 11.52
N THR A 11 20.53 -19.18 11.26
CA THR A 11 21.90 -19.01 11.75
C THR A 11 22.76 -18.54 10.60
N VAL A 12 23.26 -17.31 10.68
CA VAL A 12 24.10 -16.70 9.64
C VAL A 12 25.57 -16.68 10.07
N GLU A 13 26.48 -16.78 9.10
CA GLU A 13 27.90 -16.56 9.30
C GLU A 13 28.21 -15.07 9.14
N LEU A 14 28.91 -14.51 10.09
CA LEU A 14 29.35 -13.11 10.09
C LEU A 14 30.67 -12.96 9.34
N PRO A 15 31.04 -11.73 8.91
CA PRO A 15 32.31 -11.47 8.22
C PRO A 15 33.58 -11.89 8.99
N ASP A 16 33.48 -12.01 10.32
CA ASP A 16 34.55 -12.47 11.20
C ASP A 16 34.56 -14.01 11.41
N GLY A 17 33.73 -14.74 10.67
CA GLY A 17 33.61 -16.20 10.74
C GLY A 17 32.75 -16.73 11.90
N LYS A 18 32.23 -15.85 12.77
CA LYS A 18 31.34 -16.27 13.85
C LYS A 18 29.92 -16.50 13.33
N ARG A 19 29.18 -17.32 14.05
CA ARG A 19 27.76 -17.57 13.76
C ARG A 19 26.87 -16.78 14.71
N ALA A 20 25.80 -16.19 14.17
CA ALA A 20 24.80 -15.46 14.93
C ALA A 20 23.38 -15.78 14.45
N PRO A 21 22.39 -15.81 15.36
CA PRO A 21 21.00 -15.96 14.95
C PRO A 21 20.47 -14.66 14.34
N ARG A 22 19.53 -14.81 13.40
CA ARG A 22 18.70 -13.73 12.85
C ARG A 22 17.25 -14.17 12.89
N GLU A 23 16.42 -13.33 13.48
CA GLU A 23 14.97 -13.56 13.52
C GLU A 23 14.29 -12.52 12.65
N TYR A 24 13.34 -12.97 11.83
CA TYR A 24 12.60 -12.09 10.94
C TYR A 24 11.21 -12.66 10.63
N VAL A 25 10.33 -11.75 10.16
CA VAL A 25 9.01 -12.09 9.64
C VAL A 25 9.13 -12.22 8.13
N GLN A 26 8.76 -13.37 7.59
CA GLN A 26 8.59 -13.60 6.16
C GLN A 26 7.20 -13.13 5.74
N HIS A 27 7.13 -12.29 4.69
CA HIS A 27 5.89 -11.70 4.19
C HIS A 27 5.76 -11.91 2.67
N PRO A 28 4.54 -12.16 2.13
CA PRO A 28 4.34 -12.37 0.68
C PRO A 28 4.58 -11.11 -0.16
N GLY A 29 4.65 -9.95 0.46
CA GLY A 29 4.62 -8.65 -0.19
C GLY A 29 3.23 -8.03 -0.15
N ALA A 30 3.16 -6.76 -0.53
CA ALA A 30 1.91 -6.01 -0.58
C ALA A 30 1.94 -4.93 -1.67
N VAL A 31 0.81 -4.31 -1.91
CA VAL A 31 0.66 -3.13 -2.75
C VAL A 31 0.04 -1.98 -1.97
N VAL A 32 0.30 -0.74 -2.36
CA VAL A 32 -0.41 0.46 -1.93
C VAL A 32 -0.80 1.27 -3.16
N ILE A 33 -2.03 1.81 -3.19
CA ILE A 33 -2.61 2.41 -4.38
C ILE A 33 -2.95 3.88 -4.15
N VAL A 34 -2.33 4.78 -4.90
CA VAL A 34 -2.68 6.20 -4.96
C VAL A 34 -3.68 6.39 -6.10
N ALA A 35 -4.97 6.32 -5.79
CA ALA A 35 -6.05 6.40 -6.77
C ALA A 35 -6.62 7.82 -6.86
N CYS A 36 -6.47 8.45 -8.04
CA CYS A 36 -6.88 9.83 -8.31
C CYS A 36 -8.26 9.88 -8.94
N LEU A 37 -9.18 10.59 -8.30
CA LEU A 37 -10.51 10.90 -8.81
C LEU A 37 -10.45 12.00 -9.90
N PRO A 38 -11.49 12.13 -10.75
CA PRO A 38 -11.53 13.16 -11.80
C PRO A 38 -11.47 14.59 -11.27
N ASP A 39 -11.87 14.82 -10.02
CA ASP A 39 -11.83 16.14 -9.36
C ASP A 39 -10.49 16.46 -8.68
N GLY A 40 -9.49 15.59 -8.82
CA GLY A 40 -8.14 15.76 -8.27
C GLY A 40 -7.98 15.35 -6.81
N ARG A 41 -9.03 14.78 -6.19
CA ARG A 41 -8.92 14.15 -4.87
C ARG A 41 -8.43 12.70 -4.99
N TYR A 42 -7.96 12.15 -3.89
CA TYR A 42 -7.45 10.80 -3.80
C TYR A 42 -8.31 9.96 -2.88
N LEU A 43 -8.55 8.70 -3.26
CA LEU A 43 -9.22 7.74 -2.40
C LEU A 43 -8.31 7.37 -1.24
N VAL A 44 -8.86 7.43 -0.04
CA VAL A 44 -8.23 7.04 1.22
C VAL A 44 -9.26 6.36 2.09
N GLU A 45 -8.82 5.69 3.12
CA GLU A 45 -9.69 4.92 3.98
C GLU A 45 -9.32 5.07 5.46
N TYR A 46 -10.34 4.92 6.32
CA TYR A 46 -10.16 4.61 7.72
C TYR A 46 -10.28 3.09 7.87
N GLN A 47 -9.18 2.42 8.18
CA GLN A 47 -9.18 0.98 8.44
C GLN A 47 -8.82 0.70 9.90
N TYR A 48 -9.63 -0.11 10.59
CA TYR A 48 -9.31 -0.53 11.96
C TYR A 48 -8.13 -1.51 11.95
N ARG A 49 -7.05 -1.11 12.61
CA ARG A 49 -5.83 -1.94 12.74
C ARG A 49 -5.73 -2.47 14.17
N HIS A 50 -6.01 -3.76 14.32
CA HIS A 50 -6.05 -4.41 15.64
C HIS A 50 -4.77 -4.22 16.49
N PRO A 51 -3.54 -4.31 15.93
CA PRO A 51 -2.32 -4.06 16.71
C PRO A 51 -2.26 -2.64 17.28
N MET A 52 -2.81 -1.66 16.56
CA MET A 52 -2.84 -0.24 16.95
C MET A 52 -4.05 0.11 17.83
N ARG A 53 -5.05 -0.78 17.93
CA ARG A 53 -6.31 -0.59 18.67
C ARG A 53 -7.09 0.66 18.27
N ARG A 54 -6.94 1.09 17.01
CA ARG A 54 -7.62 2.27 16.45
C ARG A 54 -7.76 2.16 14.93
N ALA A 55 -8.64 3.00 14.37
CA ALA A 55 -8.67 3.22 12.94
C ALA A 55 -7.48 4.08 12.50
N MET A 56 -6.86 3.69 11.39
CA MET A 56 -5.73 4.38 10.77
C MET A 56 -6.19 4.99 9.44
N ILE A 57 -5.55 6.10 9.05
CA ILE A 57 -5.76 6.71 7.73
C ILE A 57 -4.73 6.08 6.79
N GLU A 58 -5.23 5.45 5.72
CA GLU A 58 -4.40 4.71 4.78
C GLU A 58 -4.82 4.97 3.33
N PHE A 59 -3.90 4.83 2.39
CA PHE A 59 -4.29 4.56 1.01
C PHE A 59 -4.72 3.11 0.88
N PRO A 60 -5.62 2.77 -0.06
CA PRO A 60 -6.00 1.38 -0.35
C PRO A 60 -4.76 0.50 -0.54
N ALA A 61 -4.76 -0.67 0.09
CA ALA A 61 -3.56 -1.51 0.14
C ALA A 61 -3.89 -2.95 0.54
N GLY A 62 -3.27 -3.92 -0.13
CA GLY A 62 -3.47 -5.31 0.22
C GLY A 62 -2.28 -6.19 -0.01
N LYS A 63 -2.36 -7.42 0.47
CA LYS A 63 -1.31 -8.43 0.34
C LYS A 63 -1.36 -9.07 -1.05
N ILE A 64 -0.18 -9.36 -1.58
CA ILE A 64 -0.03 -10.11 -2.82
C ILE A 64 -0.32 -11.59 -2.53
N ASP A 65 -1.26 -12.17 -3.28
CA ASP A 65 -1.55 -13.60 -3.22
C ASP A 65 -0.45 -14.43 -3.90
N ALA A 66 -0.46 -15.75 -3.66
CA ALA A 66 0.54 -16.63 -4.26
C ALA A 66 0.49 -16.54 -5.79
N ASP A 67 1.65 -16.28 -6.40
CA ASP A 67 1.82 -16.13 -7.85
C ASP A 67 1.04 -14.97 -8.49
N GLU A 68 0.48 -14.04 -7.70
CA GLU A 68 -0.24 -12.86 -8.19
C GLU A 68 0.76 -11.76 -8.60
N PRO A 69 0.70 -11.23 -9.85
CA PRO A 69 1.45 -10.05 -10.23
C PRO A 69 1.00 -8.81 -9.45
N GLY A 70 1.93 -7.95 -9.03
CA GLY A 70 1.63 -6.78 -8.21
C GLY A 70 0.59 -5.82 -8.80
N LEU A 71 0.54 -5.67 -10.14
CA LEU A 71 -0.52 -4.88 -10.79
C LEU A 71 -1.90 -5.51 -10.65
N LEU A 72 -2.02 -6.84 -10.79
CA LEU A 72 -3.30 -7.52 -10.63
C LEU A 72 -3.79 -7.45 -9.18
N CYS A 73 -2.88 -7.59 -8.22
CA CYS A 73 -3.17 -7.33 -6.82
C CYS A 73 -3.68 -5.90 -6.61
N ALA A 74 -3.00 -4.88 -7.15
CA ALA A 74 -3.44 -3.49 -7.02
C ALA A 74 -4.83 -3.24 -7.65
N GLN A 75 -5.14 -3.89 -8.75
CA GLN A 75 -6.46 -3.80 -9.40
C GLN A 75 -7.55 -4.47 -8.56
N ARG A 76 -7.27 -5.64 -8.01
CA ARG A 76 -8.18 -6.40 -7.14
C ARG A 76 -8.48 -5.60 -5.87
N GLU A 77 -7.45 -5.18 -5.15
CA GLU A 77 -7.58 -4.46 -3.88
C GLU A 77 -8.31 -3.12 -4.05
N LEU A 78 -7.97 -2.33 -5.10
CA LEU A 78 -8.69 -1.09 -5.38
C LEU A 78 -10.19 -1.34 -5.55
N ARG A 79 -10.57 -2.39 -6.28
CA ARG A 79 -11.97 -2.72 -6.50
C ARG A 79 -12.65 -3.24 -5.23
N GLU A 80 -12.02 -4.14 -4.50
CA GLU A 80 -12.59 -4.78 -3.30
C GLU A 80 -12.81 -3.75 -2.20
N GLU A 81 -11.79 -2.95 -1.88
CA GLU A 81 -11.83 -1.98 -0.79
C GLU A 81 -12.64 -0.72 -1.14
N THR A 82 -12.50 -0.20 -2.37
CA THR A 82 -13.09 1.11 -2.72
C THR A 82 -14.28 1.03 -3.66
N GLY A 83 -14.49 -0.06 -4.34
CA GLY A 83 -15.49 -0.22 -5.40
C GLY A 83 -15.10 0.42 -6.73
N PHE A 84 -13.90 0.93 -6.87
CA PHE A 84 -13.43 1.54 -8.11
C PHE A 84 -12.48 0.61 -8.88
N THR A 85 -12.59 0.67 -10.21
CA THR A 85 -11.58 0.17 -11.15
C THR A 85 -10.90 1.36 -11.84
N ALA A 86 -9.74 1.15 -12.44
CA ALA A 86 -8.99 2.19 -13.15
C ALA A 86 -8.52 1.71 -14.52
N ARG A 87 -8.51 2.59 -15.51
CA ARG A 87 -8.00 2.29 -16.85
C ARG A 87 -6.54 2.64 -17.05
N GLN A 88 -5.99 3.50 -16.20
CA GLN A 88 -4.59 3.90 -16.29
C GLN A 88 -3.86 3.62 -14.98
N TRP A 89 -2.73 2.96 -15.10
CA TRP A 89 -1.90 2.53 -14.00
C TRP A 89 -0.44 2.91 -14.23
N ALA A 90 0.27 3.26 -13.16
CA ALA A 90 1.70 3.49 -13.21
C ALA A 90 2.36 2.89 -11.97
N PHE A 91 3.40 2.09 -12.17
CA PHE A 91 4.29 1.67 -11.09
C PHE A 91 5.22 2.83 -10.72
N ALA A 92 5.17 3.25 -9.48
CA ALA A 92 6.00 4.35 -8.99
C ALA A 92 7.32 3.86 -8.40
N GLY A 93 7.29 2.77 -7.66
CA GLY A 93 8.46 2.23 -6.99
C GLY A 93 8.07 1.24 -5.91
N ALA A 94 9.01 0.87 -5.06
CA ALA A 94 8.78 -0.03 -3.95
C ALA A 94 9.38 0.53 -2.67
N MET A 95 8.80 0.15 -1.53
CA MET A 95 9.35 0.42 -0.22
C MET A 95 9.48 -0.87 0.59
N HIS A 96 10.31 -0.82 1.62
CA HIS A 96 10.43 -1.87 2.64
C HIS A 96 10.08 -1.26 3.99
N ASN A 97 9.08 -1.84 4.64
CA ASN A 97 8.48 -1.25 5.84
C ASN A 97 9.38 -1.40 7.08
N CYS A 98 9.95 -2.58 7.30
CA CYS A 98 10.67 -2.92 8.52
C CYS A 98 11.94 -3.75 8.25
N ILE A 99 12.91 -3.22 7.51
CA ILE A 99 14.12 -3.93 7.05
C ILE A 99 14.99 -4.56 8.17
N ALA A 100 14.73 -4.21 9.41
CA ALA A 100 15.46 -4.77 10.54
C ALA A 100 14.94 -6.18 10.94
N TYR A 101 13.67 -6.49 10.65
CA TYR A 101 13.05 -7.73 11.08
C TYR A 101 11.93 -8.25 10.17
N SER A 102 11.77 -7.72 8.98
CA SER A 102 10.83 -8.22 7.97
C SER A 102 11.40 -8.04 6.58
N ASP A 103 11.10 -8.98 5.69
CA ASP A 103 11.39 -8.92 4.26
C ASP A 103 10.22 -8.31 3.46
N GLU A 104 9.23 -7.74 4.15
CA GLU A 104 8.07 -7.13 3.50
C GLU A 104 8.47 -6.05 2.52
N ARG A 105 8.10 -6.26 1.27
CA ARG A 105 8.17 -5.30 0.17
C ARG A 105 6.77 -4.83 -0.17
N ILE A 106 6.59 -3.53 -0.32
CA ILE A 106 5.32 -2.91 -0.72
C ILE A 106 5.53 -2.15 -2.02
N ASP A 107 4.82 -2.56 -3.08
CA ASP A 107 4.85 -1.90 -4.37
C ASP A 107 3.87 -0.72 -4.38
N ILE A 108 4.33 0.45 -4.84
CA ILE A 108 3.54 1.69 -4.90
C ILE A 108 2.98 1.84 -6.31
N TRP A 109 1.67 1.81 -6.42
CA TRP A 109 0.94 1.97 -7.67
C TRP A 109 0.13 3.26 -7.68
N PHE A 110 0.07 3.91 -8.84
CA PHE A 110 -0.81 5.04 -9.11
C PHE A 110 -1.90 4.61 -10.07
N ALA A 111 -3.13 5.07 -9.81
CA ALA A 111 -4.30 4.75 -10.60
C ALA A 111 -5.09 6.03 -10.92
N ARG A 112 -5.59 6.14 -12.14
CA ARG A 112 -6.49 7.22 -12.58
C ARG A 112 -7.44 6.72 -13.66
N ASP A 113 -8.35 7.59 -14.12
CA ASP A 113 -9.46 7.21 -14.98
C ASP A 113 -10.33 6.14 -14.29
N LEU A 114 -10.83 6.54 -13.10
CA LEU A 114 -11.54 5.66 -12.18
C LEU A 114 -13.01 5.49 -12.59
N HIS A 115 -13.52 4.28 -12.48
CA HIS A 115 -14.92 3.91 -12.72
C HIS A 115 -15.47 3.14 -11.53
N PHE A 116 -16.56 3.60 -10.95
CA PHE A 116 -17.21 2.92 -9.82
C PHE A 116 -17.98 1.69 -10.31
N GLN A 117 -17.75 0.54 -9.67
CA GLN A 117 -18.41 -0.74 -9.97
C GLN A 117 -19.04 -1.40 -8.74
N GLY A 118 -18.85 -0.83 -7.55
CA GLY A 118 -19.32 -1.39 -6.30
C GLY A 118 -18.23 -2.06 -5.48
N GLN A 119 -18.30 -1.83 -4.18
CA GLN A 119 -17.37 -2.36 -3.17
C GLN A 119 -17.68 -3.84 -2.87
N ALA A 120 -16.64 -4.62 -2.58
CA ALA A 120 -16.77 -6.05 -2.26
C ALA A 120 -15.72 -6.43 -1.20
N LEU A 121 -15.92 -5.94 0.03
CA LEU A 121 -15.03 -6.18 1.16
C LEU A 121 -14.97 -7.65 1.54
N ASP A 122 -13.80 -8.08 1.97
CA ASP A 122 -13.60 -9.39 2.57
C ASP A 122 -14.32 -9.52 3.92
N ALA A 123 -14.66 -10.75 4.28
CA ALA A 123 -15.36 -11.02 5.54
C ALA A 123 -14.52 -10.58 6.75
N GLY A 124 -15.03 -9.61 7.50
CA GLY A 124 -14.37 -9.06 8.69
C GLY A 124 -13.53 -7.81 8.42
N GLU A 125 -13.45 -7.33 7.20
CA GLU A 125 -12.87 -6.02 6.91
C GLU A 125 -13.81 -4.89 7.33
N LEU A 126 -13.27 -3.98 8.12
CA LEU A 126 -13.98 -2.80 8.62
C LEU A 126 -13.21 -1.57 8.16
N LEU A 127 -13.60 -1.04 7.01
CA LEU A 127 -13.02 0.18 6.47
C LEU A 127 -14.09 1.15 5.96
N GLN A 128 -13.75 2.42 5.97
CA GLN A 128 -14.60 3.50 5.45
C GLN A 128 -13.78 4.31 4.43
N VAL A 129 -14.21 4.27 3.18
CA VAL A 129 -13.56 5.02 2.09
C VAL A 129 -14.05 6.45 2.05
N TYR A 130 -13.15 7.40 1.83
CA TYR A 130 -13.44 8.80 1.58
C TYR A 130 -12.43 9.40 0.60
N ALA A 131 -12.71 10.62 0.13
CA ALA A 131 -11.82 11.33 -0.78
C ALA A 131 -11.19 12.54 -0.08
N ALA A 132 -9.87 12.71 -0.24
CA ALA A 132 -9.12 13.83 0.31
C ALA A 132 -8.17 14.44 -0.72
N THR A 133 -7.90 15.73 -0.57
CA THR A 133 -6.88 16.43 -1.36
C THR A 133 -5.48 16.18 -0.79
N LEU A 134 -4.45 16.35 -1.62
CA LEU A 134 -3.05 16.26 -1.15
C LEU A 134 -2.76 17.23 0.00
N PRO A 135 -3.16 18.51 -0.03
CA PRO A 135 -2.95 19.41 1.11
C PRO A 135 -3.59 18.94 2.42
N GLU A 136 -4.81 18.37 2.36
CA GLU A 136 -5.47 17.79 3.54
C GLU A 136 -4.70 16.61 4.12
N LEU A 137 -4.21 15.70 3.25
CA LEU A 137 -3.42 14.54 3.68
C LEU A 137 -2.08 14.97 4.30
N LEU A 138 -1.40 15.93 3.71
CA LEU A 138 -0.16 16.48 4.26
C LEU A 138 -0.39 17.16 5.62
N LEU A 139 -1.49 17.89 5.77
CA LEU A 139 -1.85 18.49 7.05
C LEU A 139 -2.13 17.44 8.14
N ARG A 140 -2.82 16.35 7.79
CA ARG A 140 -3.06 15.22 8.70
C ARG A 140 -1.76 14.52 9.10
N ALA A 141 -0.84 14.34 8.15
CA ALA A 141 0.49 13.82 8.44
C ALA A 141 1.28 14.73 9.40
N GLN A 142 1.28 16.04 9.15
CA GLN A 142 1.93 17.03 10.02
C GLN A 142 1.37 17.02 11.45
N ARG A 143 0.08 16.77 11.61
CA ARG A 143 -0.60 16.69 12.92
C ARG A 143 -0.44 15.34 13.62
N GLY A 144 0.21 14.35 12.98
CA GLY A 144 0.34 13.00 13.52
C GLY A 144 -0.96 12.19 13.50
N GLU A 145 -1.94 12.60 12.72
CA GLU A 145 -3.19 11.87 12.48
C GLU A 145 -3.00 10.75 11.45
N LEU A 146 -2.15 10.99 10.44
CA LEU A 146 -1.74 10.02 9.43
C LEU A 146 -0.30 9.60 9.75
N THR A 147 -0.13 8.35 10.18
CA THR A 147 1.17 7.83 10.68
C THR A 147 1.57 6.50 10.05
N ASP A 148 0.75 5.95 9.16
CA ASP A 148 1.06 4.73 8.44
C ASP A 148 2.22 4.93 7.45
N ALA A 149 3.26 4.10 7.56
CA ALA A 149 4.51 4.27 6.82
C ALA A 149 4.33 4.15 5.30
N LYS A 150 3.52 3.18 4.82
CA LYS A 150 3.28 3.02 3.38
C LYS A 150 2.54 4.22 2.79
N THR A 151 1.56 4.76 3.52
CA THR A 151 0.79 5.95 3.11
C THR A 151 1.67 7.21 3.12
N LEU A 152 2.51 7.42 4.15
CA LEU A 152 3.47 8.52 4.18
C LEU A 152 4.48 8.46 3.02
N THR A 153 4.98 7.27 2.70
CA THR A 153 5.88 7.08 1.57
C THR A 153 5.17 7.35 0.24
N ALA A 154 3.94 6.84 0.07
CA ALA A 154 3.13 7.10 -1.12
C ALA A 154 2.77 8.60 -1.26
N LEU A 155 2.55 9.32 -0.14
CA LEU A 155 2.36 10.78 -0.15
C LEU A 155 3.62 11.53 -0.63
N LEU A 156 4.81 11.07 -0.26
CA LEU A 156 6.05 11.64 -0.79
C LEU A 156 6.11 11.46 -2.32
N TRP A 157 5.84 10.26 -2.84
CA TRP A 157 5.75 10.01 -4.27
C TRP A 157 4.72 10.92 -4.95
N LEU A 158 3.52 11.02 -4.37
CA LEU A 158 2.46 11.85 -4.89
C LEU A 158 2.85 13.33 -4.96
N GLN A 159 3.48 13.85 -3.92
CA GLN A 159 3.96 15.24 -3.89
C GLN A 159 5.01 15.49 -4.98
N GLN A 160 6.01 14.60 -5.11
CA GLN A 160 7.07 14.75 -6.11
C GLN A 160 6.54 14.60 -7.54
N THR A 161 5.58 13.71 -7.75
CA THR A 161 4.92 13.53 -9.05
C THR A 161 4.10 14.77 -9.44
N ASN A 162 3.33 15.34 -8.50
CA ASN A 162 2.55 16.56 -8.75
C ASN A 162 3.44 17.79 -9.03
N HIS A 163 4.65 17.81 -8.50
CA HIS A 163 5.65 18.83 -8.82
C HIS A 163 6.44 18.54 -10.11
N GLY A 164 6.16 17.44 -10.80
CA GLY A 164 6.86 17.03 -12.02
C GLY A 164 8.29 16.56 -11.82
N VAL A 165 8.71 16.30 -10.57
CA VAL A 165 10.08 15.87 -10.24
C VAL A 165 10.26 14.38 -10.48
N TRP A 166 9.25 13.57 -10.13
CA TRP A 166 9.26 12.12 -10.37
C TRP A 166 8.16 11.75 -11.36
N PRO A 167 8.47 11.69 -12.68
CA PRO A 167 7.47 11.38 -13.69
C PRO A 167 7.02 9.92 -13.58
N LEU A 168 5.71 9.69 -13.82
CA LEU A 168 5.13 8.36 -13.88
C LEU A 168 4.97 7.88 -15.32
N ASN A 169 5.31 6.63 -15.57
CA ASN A 169 5.05 5.97 -16.84
C ASN A 169 3.67 5.30 -16.83
N TRP A 170 2.67 5.99 -17.38
CA TRP A 170 1.30 5.54 -17.41
C TRP A 170 1.06 4.49 -18.51
N GLN A 171 0.40 3.40 -18.14
CA GLN A 171 -0.01 2.32 -19.04
C GLN A 171 -1.52 2.20 -19.02
N HIS A 172 -2.10 1.93 -20.19
CA HIS A 172 -3.53 1.62 -20.34
C HIS A 172 -3.76 0.13 -20.08
N HIS A 173 -4.75 -0.16 -19.25
CA HIS A 173 -5.24 -1.51 -19.00
C HIS A 173 -6.74 -1.52 -19.26
N SER A 174 -7.20 -2.48 -20.05
CA SER A 174 -8.64 -2.72 -20.22
C SER A 174 -9.20 -3.11 -18.86
N ALA A 175 -10.25 -2.41 -18.40
CA ALA A 175 -11.02 -2.85 -17.25
C ALA A 175 -11.71 -4.17 -17.68
N ASN A 176 -11.31 -5.28 -17.09
CA ASN A 176 -12.03 -6.55 -17.24
C ASN A 176 -13.27 -6.54 -16.37
#